data_6614a905650a3670e4dc2484a5146c86
#
_entry.id   6614a905650a3670e4dc2484a5146c86
#
_cell.length_a   1.000
_cell.length_b   1.000
_cell.length_c   1.000
_cell.angle_alpha   90.00
_cell.angle_beta   90.00
_cell.angle_gamma   90.00
#
_symmetry.space_group_name_H-M   'P 1'
#
loop_
_entity.id
_entity.type
_entity.pdbx_description
1 polymer ?
#
loop_
_entity_poly.entity_id
_entity_poly.type
_entity_poly.pdbx_seq_one_letter_code
_entity_poly.pdbx_strand_id
1 'polypeptide(L)'
;ETPIILKERWHIYQLNDIVLKQDFKAYTTHKSSQKLSDSNTLIGNESDLFIEVGASVEGAILNTTAGPIYIGHQAEIMEGSLVRGGMALCDNATLKMGSKVYGACSIGPHCKVGGEINNVIFQSYSNKGHDGFLGNSIIGEWCNLGADTNTSNLKNNYSNVKTYSYKSKTEIKTDLQFMGLCMGDYSKSGINTMFNTASVIGVSSNVFGSGFPAKYIPSFSWVNALDIVSFDLDKAIISANNMMTRRNLELNQIDKDIFSHLSSTKI
;
A
#
# COMPACT_ATOMS: atom_id res chain seq x y z
N GLU A 1 2.78 18.73 -22.25
CA GLU A 1 2.82 18.75 -20.77
C GLU A 1 4.23 18.43 -20.28
N THR A 2 4.65 19.06 -19.18
CA THR A 2 5.96 18.78 -18.56
C THR A 2 5.89 17.42 -17.86
N PRO A 3 6.81 16.49 -18.11
CA PRO A 3 6.77 15.17 -17.50
C PRO A 3 6.96 15.25 -15.97
N ILE A 4 6.22 14.43 -15.25
CA ILE A 4 6.39 14.23 -13.81
C ILE A 4 7.57 13.26 -13.61
N ILE A 5 8.60 13.70 -12.87
CA ILE A 5 9.82 12.92 -12.63
C ILE A 5 9.88 12.50 -11.17
N LEU A 6 9.92 11.18 -10.92
CA LEU A 6 10.17 10.61 -9.62
C LEU A 6 11.69 10.57 -9.37
N LYS A 7 12.20 11.41 -8.49
CA LYS A 7 13.62 11.44 -8.09
C LYS A 7 13.88 10.60 -6.85
N GLU A 8 12.90 10.52 -5.99
CA GLU A 8 12.94 9.82 -4.72
C GLU A 8 11.73 8.92 -4.56
N ARG A 9 11.86 7.81 -3.80
CA ARG A 9 10.76 6.86 -3.64
C ARG A 9 9.51 7.47 -3.00
N TRP A 10 9.66 8.44 -2.10
CA TRP A 10 8.50 9.10 -1.48
C TRP A 10 7.72 10.00 -2.44
N HIS A 11 8.28 10.38 -3.58
CA HIS A 11 7.53 11.07 -4.62
C HIS A 11 6.34 10.23 -5.14
N ILE A 12 6.39 8.90 -4.99
CA ILE A 12 5.31 8.00 -5.40
C ILE A 12 4.01 8.38 -4.69
N TYR A 13 3.98 8.52 -3.37
CA TYR A 13 2.77 8.93 -2.68
C TYR A 13 2.55 10.45 -2.68
N GLN A 14 3.61 11.25 -2.74
CA GLN A 14 3.47 12.71 -2.75
C GLN A 14 2.80 13.24 -4.03
N LEU A 15 3.13 12.63 -5.16
CA LEU A 15 2.61 13.04 -6.47
C LEU A 15 1.33 12.30 -6.85
N ASN A 16 0.93 11.32 -6.04
CA ASN A 16 -0.23 10.48 -6.33
C ASN A 16 -1.52 11.28 -6.52
N ASP A 17 -1.77 12.32 -5.74
CA ASP A 17 -2.99 13.13 -5.87
C ASP A 17 -3.10 13.79 -7.26
N ILE A 18 -1.98 14.33 -7.75
CA ILE A 18 -1.93 14.97 -9.07
C ILE A 18 -2.14 13.94 -10.17
N VAL A 19 -1.41 12.82 -10.09
CA VAL A 19 -1.46 11.76 -11.10
C VAL A 19 -2.84 11.10 -11.10
N LEU A 20 -3.38 10.78 -9.95
CA LEU A 20 -4.70 10.16 -9.82
C LEU A 20 -5.80 11.02 -10.46
N LYS A 21 -5.78 12.35 -10.26
CA LYS A 21 -6.74 13.26 -10.88
C LYS A 21 -6.59 13.31 -12.40
N GLN A 22 -5.36 13.30 -12.90
CA GLN A 22 -5.09 13.28 -14.36
C GLN A 22 -5.53 11.94 -14.97
N ASP A 23 -5.17 10.83 -14.36
CA ASP A 23 -5.50 9.49 -14.81
C ASP A 23 -7.01 9.23 -14.75
N PHE A 24 -7.69 9.67 -13.67
CA PHE A 24 -9.15 9.58 -13.56
C PHE A 24 -9.82 10.24 -14.78
N LYS A 25 -9.44 11.49 -15.08
CA LYS A 25 -10.01 12.22 -16.23
C LYS A 25 -9.69 11.51 -17.56
N ALA A 26 -8.45 11.12 -17.76
CA ALA A 26 -8.02 10.48 -19.01
C ALA A 26 -8.70 9.12 -19.21
N TYR A 27 -8.83 8.33 -18.14
CA TYR A 27 -9.36 6.98 -18.20
C TYR A 27 -10.88 6.92 -18.29
N THR A 28 -11.60 7.84 -17.63
CA THR A 28 -13.06 7.81 -17.55
C THR A 28 -13.74 8.61 -18.68
N THR A 29 -12.99 9.48 -19.39
CA THR A 29 -13.52 10.24 -20.53
C THR A 29 -14.08 9.28 -21.58
N HIS A 30 -15.32 9.53 -22.01
CA HIS A 30 -16.07 8.71 -22.96
C HIS A 30 -16.48 7.32 -22.48
N LYS A 31 -16.37 7.02 -21.19
CA LYS A 31 -16.89 5.79 -20.59
C LYS A 31 -18.15 6.06 -19.76
N SER A 32 -18.95 5.03 -19.56
CA SER A 32 -20.14 5.06 -18.71
C SER A 32 -19.84 4.37 -17.39
N SER A 33 -20.12 5.05 -16.29
CA SER A 33 -20.03 4.49 -14.95
C SER A 33 -21.23 3.59 -14.65
N GLN A 34 -21.02 2.49 -13.91
CA GLN A 34 -22.11 1.77 -13.26
C GLN A 34 -22.81 2.68 -12.24
N LYS A 35 -24.12 2.57 -12.10
CA LYS A 35 -24.88 3.33 -11.09
C LYS A 35 -24.48 2.89 -9.68
N LEU A 36 -24.28 3.85 -8.78
CA LEU A 36 -24.08 3.57 -7.35
C LEU A 36 -25.38 3.00 -6.75
N SER A 37 -25.29 1.96 -5.94
CA SER A 37 -26.43 1.39 -5.22
C SER A 37 -27.01 2.39 -4.21
N ASP A 38 -28.34 2.35 -4.05
CA ASP A 38 -29.08 3.26 -3.17
C ASP A 38 -28.79 3.02 -1.66
N SER A 39 -28.08 1.94 -1.30
CA SER A 39 -27.60 1.69 0.06
C SER A 39 -26.48 2.62 0.52
N ASN A 40 -25.87 3.36 -0.43
CA ASN A 40 -24.71 4.20 -0.18
C ASN A 40 -25.07 5.68 -0.02
N THR A 41 -24.17 6.44 0.59
CA THR A 41 -24.25 7.90 0.65
C THR A 41 -23.13 8.50 -0.19
N LEU A 42 -23.49 9.31 -1.20
CA LEU A 42 -22.53 10.12 -1.95
C LEU A 42 -22.56 11.57 -1.45
N ILE A 43 -21.37 12.11 -1.13
CA ILE A 43 -21.14 13.51 -0.79
C ILE A 43 -20.22 14.11 -1.85
N GLY A 44 -20.66 15.14 -2.54
CA GLY A 44 -19.94 15.80 -3.64
C GLY A 44 -20.55 15.54 -4.98
N ASN A 45 -19.76 15.60 -6.06
CA ASN A 45 -20.25 15.48 -7.41
C ASN A 45 -20.24 14.01 -7.87
N GLU A 46 -21.33 13.59 -8.50
CA GLU A 46 -21.44 12.26 -9.11
C GLU A 46 -20.43 12.07 -10.26
N SER A 47 -20.10 13.15 -10.99
CA SER A 47 -19.10 13.14 -12.06
C SER A 47 -17.68 12.80 -11.60
N ASP A 48 -17.40 12.93 -10.30
CA ASP A 48 -16.11 12.60 -9.68
C ASP A 48 -16.11 11.17 -9.07
N LEU A 49 -17.17 10.40 -9.32
CA LEU A 49 -17.26 8.98 -8.97
C LEU A 49 -17.38 8.16 -10.25
N PHE A 50 -16.50 7.17 -10.42
CA PHE A 50 -16.57 6.23 -11.52
C PHE A 50 -16.49 4.79 -11.00
N ILE A 51 -17.47 3.98 -11.38
CA ILE A 51 -17.62 2.60 -10.98
C ILE A 51 -17.62 1.71 -12.23
N GLU A 52 -16.64 0.84 -12.35
CA GLU A 52 -16.56 -0.14 -13.44
C GLU A 52 -17.59 -1.27 -13.27
N VAL A 53 -17.89 -1.92 -14.39
CA VAL A 53 -18.85 -3.02 -14.44
C VAL A 53 -18.45 -4.18 -13.51
N GLY A 54 -19.40 -4.66 -12.75
CA GLY A 54 -19.22 -5.78 -11.83
C GLY A 54 -18.60 -5.41 -10.47
N ALA A 55 -18.30 -4.14 -10.24
CA ALA A 55 -17.92 -3.68 -8.90
C ALA A 55 -19.13 -3.70 -7.95
N SER A 56 -18.87 -4.01 -6.67
CA SER A 56 -19.87 -4.02 -5.60
C SER A 56 -19.55 -2.95 -4.57
N VAL A 57 -20.52 -2.08 -4.30
CA VAL A 57 -20.39 -1.00 -3.31
C VAL A 57 -21.68 -0.92 -2.52
N GLU A 58 -21.62 -1.30 -1.24
CA GLU A 58 -22.82 -1.39 -0.42
C GLU A 58 -22.60 -0.78 0.96
N GLY A 59 -23.56 0.03 1.42
CA GLY A 59 -23.58 0.61 2.76
C GLY A 59 -22.38 1.50 3.11
N ALA A 60 -21.74 2.12 2.12
CA ALA A 60 -20.57 2.97 2.27
C ALA A 60 -20.92 4.47 2.20
N ILE A 61 -20.03 5.32 2.73
CA ILE A 61 -20.07 6.77 2.53
C ILE A 61 -18.89 7.16 1.65
N LEU A 62 -19.20 7.64 0.44
CA LEU A 62 -18.23 8.11 -0.54
C LEU A 62 -18.27 9.63 -0.62
N ASN A 63 -17.14 10.30 -0.41
CA ASN A 63 -17.04 11.75 -0.44
C ASN A 63 -16.02 12.18 -1.49
N THR A 64 -16.47 12.75 -2.60
CA THR A 64 -15.64 13.19 -3.72
C THR A 64 -15.17 14.64 -3.62
N THR A 65 -15.48 15.37 -2.53
CA THR A 65 -15.14 16.80 -2.40
C THR A 65 -13.63 17.07 -2.34
N ALA A 66 -12.81 16.10 -1.96
CA ALA A 66 -11.34 16.23 -1.89
C ALA A 66 -10.62 15.69 -3.14
N GLY A 67 -11.32 14.91 -3.96
CA GLY A 67 -10.78 14.33 -5.19
C GLY A 67 -11.65 13.18 -5.71
N PRO A 68 -11.41 12.74 -6.94
CA PRO A 68 -12.22 11.70 -7.57
C PRO A 68 -12.04 10.34 -6.92
N ILE A 69 -13.07 9.50 -7.08
CA ILE A 69 -13.06 8.10 -6.63
C ILE A 69 -13.28 7.21 -7.85
N TYR A 70 -12.31 6.34 -8.14
CA TYR A 70 -12.39 5.29 -9.14
C TYR A 70 -12.51 3.92 -8.49
N ILE A 71 -13.45 3.10 -8.95
CA ILE A 71 -13.69 1.73 -8.47
C ILE A 71 -13.62 0.79 -9.68
N GLY A 72 -12.59 -0.06 -9.72
CA GLY A 72 -12.25 -0.92 -10.83
C GLY A 72 -13.15 -2.13 -11.01
N HIS A 73 -12.92 -2.91 -12.06
CA HIS A 73 -13.69 -4.11 -12.37
C HIS A 73 -13.66 -5.13 -11.21
N GLN A 74 -14.84 -5.66 -10.85
CA GLN A 74 -14.96 -6.66 -9.77
C GLN A 74 -14.36 -6.19 -8.44
N ALA A 75 -14.11 -4.89 -8.26
CA ALA A 75 -13.67 -4.35 -6.99
C ALA A 75 -14.85 -4.29 -5.99
N GLU A 76 -14.53 -4.34 -4.72
CA GLU A 76 -15.55 -4.39 -3.66
C GLU A 76 -15.27 -3.35 -2.57
N ILE A 77 -16.29 -2.57 -2.22
CA ILE A 77 -16.30 -1.74 -1.02
C ILE A 77 -17.37 -2.28 -0.09
N MET A 78 -16.93 -2.88 1.02
CA MET A 78 -17.81 -3.47 2.02
C MET A 78 -18.43 -2.41 2.92
N GLU A 79 -19.48 -2.81 3.61
CA GLU A 79 -20.36 -1.98 4.43
C GLU A 79 -19.60 -1.20 5.52
N GLY A 80 -20.08 -0.02 5.82
CA GLY A 80 -19.54 0.88 6.83
C GLY A 80 -18.23 1.56 6.44
N SER A 81 -17.74 1.38 5.21
CA SER A 81 -16.52 2.03 4.73
C SER A 81 -16.74 3.53 4.53
N LEU A 82 -15.77 4.34 4.97
CA LEU A 82 -15.77 5.80 4.86
C LEU A 82 -14.62 6.20 3.93
N VAL A 83 -14.95 6.69 2.75
CA VAL A 83 -13.97 7.10 1.74
C VAL A 83 -14.07 8.59 1.49
N ARG A 84 -12.97 9.31 1.72
CA ARG A 84 -12.83 10.72 1.36
C ARG A 84 -11.74 10.84 0.29
N GLY A 85 -12.14 10.98 -0.98
CA GLY A 85 -11.27 10.91 -2.15
C GLY A 85 -10.11 11.91 -2.16
N GLY A 86 -9.05 11.85 -3.06
CA GLY A 86 -9.01 10.91 -4.20
C GLY A 86 -8.62 9.47 -3.87
N MET A 87 -9.28 8.56 -4.54
CA MET A 87 -8.98 7.16 -4.38
C MET A 87 -9.11 6.42 -5.71
N ALA A 88 -8.16 5.53 -6.00
CA ALA A 88 -8.31 4.48 -7.00
C ALA A 88 -8.31 3.13 -6.29
N LEU A 89 -9.42 2.40 -6.36
CA LEU A 89 -9.54 1.00 -5.97
C LEU A 89 -9.51 0.18 -7.27
N CYS A 90 -8.37 -0.45 -7.56
CA CYS A 90 -8.17 -1.16 -8.83
C CYS A 90 -8.91 -2.49 -8.89
N ASP A 91 -8.81 -3.18 -10.04
CA ASP A 91 -9.56 -4.39 -10.35
C ASP A 91 -9.39 -5.49 -9.30
N ASN A 92 -10.49 -6.12 -8.91
CA ASN A 92 -10.54 -7.18 -7.90
C ASN A 92 -10.00 -6.79 -6.51
N ALA A 93 -9.78 -5.51 -6.25
CA ALA A 93 -9.37 -5.03 -4.94
C ALA A 93 -10.58 -4.90 -4.00
N THR A 94 -10.36 -5.05 -2.70
CA THR A 94 -11.42 -5.00 -1.70
C THR A 94 -11.07 -3.99 -0.60
N LEU A 95 -11.98 -3.06 -0.31
CA LEU A 95 -12.03 -2.36 0.97
C LEU A 95 -12.86 -3.17 1.96
N LYS A 96 -12.24 -3.54 3.08
CA LYS A 96 -12.88 -4.33 4.13
C LYS A 96 -13.88 -3.48 4.92
N MET A 97 -14.83 -4.14 5.57
CA MET A 97 -15.86 -3.49 6.39
C MET A 97 -15.27 -2.44 7.34
N GLY A 98 -15.90 -1.26 7.41
CA GLY A 98 -15.53 -0.20 8.33
C GLY A 98 -14.21 0.50 8.00
N SER A 99 -13.66 0.33 6.80
CA SER A 99 -12.42 1.00 6.38
C SER A 99 -12.55 2.52 6.39
N LYS A 100 -11.48 3.22 6.79
CA LYS A 100 -11.37 4.68 6.75
C LYS A 100 -10.27 5.04 5.77
N VAL A 101 -10.64 5.64 4.63
CA VAL A 101 -9.71 5.99 3.55
C VAL A 101 -9.78 7.48 3.27
N TYR A 102 -8.65 8.16 3.33
CA TYR A 102 -8.57 9.59 3.00
C TYR A 102 -7.16 9.97 2.50
N GLY A 103 -7.03 11.19 1.96
CA GLY A 103 -5.84 11.53 1.17
C GLY A 103 -5.82 10.75 -0.15
N ALA A 104 -4.82 10.97 -0.98
CA ALA A 104 -4.70 10.29 -2.27
C ALA A 104 -4.23 8.84 -2.10
N CYS A 105 -5.14 7.88 -2.19
CA CYS A 105 -4.84 6.45 -2.06
C CYS A 105 -5.00 5.74 -3.39
N SER A 106 -3.97 4.97 -3.79
CA SER A 106 -4.06 4.04 -4.93
C SER A 106 -3.88 2.62 -4.42
N ILE A 107 -4.93 1.81 -4.56
CA ILE A 107 -4.99 0.42 -4.08
C ILE A 107 -4.98 -0.47 -5.30
N GLY A 108 -3.83 -1.10 -5.55
CA GLY A 108 -3.56 -1.91 -6.72
C GLY A 108 -4.44 -3.16 -6.85
N PRO A 109 -4.40 -3.82 -8.01
CA PRO A 109 -5.24 -4.98 -8.28
C PRO A 109 -5.09 -6.10 -7.25
N HIS A 110 -6.19 -6.76 -6.94
CA HIS A 110 -6.26 -7.89 -6.01
C HIS A 110 -5.83 -7.59 -4.56
N CYS A 111 -5.61 -6.34 -4.18
CA CYS A 111 -5.32 -5.96 -2.81
C CYS A 111 -6.56 -6.07 -1.90
N LYS A 112 -6.33 -6.35 -0.61
CA LYS A 112 -7.38 -6.30 0.41
C LYS A 112 -6.96 -5.35 1.52
N VAL A 113 -7.69 -4.26 1.66
CA VAL A 113 -7.30 -3.17 2.56
C VAL A 113 -8.41 -2.87 3.56
N GLY A 114 -8.03 -2.70 4.82
CA GLY A 114 -8.92 -2.37 5.95
C GLY A 114 -8.22 -1.48 6.96
N GLY A 115 -8.97 -1.08 7.99
CA GLY A 115 -8.51 -0.14 9.01
C GLY A 115 -8.44 1.29 8.51
N GLU A 116 -7.47 2.06 8.96
CA GLU A 116 -7.30 3.45 8.60
C GLU A 116 -6.09 3.65 7.68
N ILE A 117 -6.32 4.19 6.50
CA ILE A 117 -5.26 4.50 5.51
C ILE A 117 -5.36 5.94 5.03
N ASN A 118 -4.21 6.59 4.92
CA ASN A 118 -4.10 7.99 4.51
C ASN A 118 -2.91 8.18 3.56
N ASN A 119 -3.18 8.56 2.32
CA ASN A 119 -2.13 8.87 1.33
C ASN A 119 -1.16 7.68 1.12
N VAL A 120 -1.70 6.54 0.71
CA VAL A 120 -0.98 5.25 0.59
C VAL A 120 -1.07 4.69 -0.82
N ILE A 121 0.03 4.11 -1.27
CA ILE A 121 0.08 3.30 -2.49
C ILE A 121 0.27 1.84 -2.10
N PHE A 122 -0.65 0.99 -2.54
CA PHE A 122 -0.49 -0.46 -2.57
C PHE A 122 -0.26 -0.90 -4.01
N GLN A 123 0.77 -1.69 -4.23
CA GLN A 123 0.92 -2.44 -5.47
C GLN A 123 0.03 -3.68 -5.45
N SER A 124 0.13 -4.54 -6.46
CA SER A 124 -0.81 -5.65 -6.61
C SER A 124 -0.70 -6.71 -5.50
N TYR A 125 -1.77 -7.45 -5.26
CA TYR A 125 -1.81 -8.66 -4.41
C TYR A 125 -1.42 -8.49 -2.95
N SER A 126 -1.38 -7.26 -2.45
CA SER A 126 -0.98 -6.97 -1.07
C SER A 126 -2.17 -6.81 -0.14
N ASN A 127 -1.98 -7.17 1.13
CA ASN A 127 -3.05 -7.18 2.10
C ASN A 127 -2.68 -6.38 3.36
N LYS A 128 -3.55 -5.46 3.74
CA LYS A 128 -3.73 -4.91 5.08
C LYS A 128 -5.22 -5.05 5.42
N GLY A 129 -5.69 -6.28 5.61
CA GLY A 129 -7.12 -6.60 5.69
C GLY A 129 -7.77 -6.30 7.04
N HIS A 130 -7.03 -5.86 8.05
CA HIS A 130 -7.48 -5.63 9.42
C HIS A 130 -7.22 -4.20 9.87
N ASP A 131 -7.66 -3.85 11.08
CA ASP A 131 -7.43 -2.54 11.70
C ASP A 131 -5.95 -2.22 11.87
N GLY A 132 -5.65 -1.00 12.25
CA GLY A 132 -4.35 -0.37 12.34
C GLY A 132 -4.20 0.79 11.35
N PHE A 133 -3.37 1.77 11.72
CA PHE A 133 -3.11 2.96 10.91
C PHE A 133 -1.94 2.77 9.93
N LEU A 134 -2.13 3.20 8.70
CA LEU A 134 -1.08 3.26 7.67
C LEU A 134 -1.18 4.61 6.94
N GLY A 135 -0.16 5.45 7.07
CA GLY A 135 -0.14 6.78 6.44
C GLY A 135 1.15 7.07 5.67
N ASN A 136 1.06 7.84 4.57
CA ASN A 136 2.19 8.29 3.75
C ASN A 136 3.16 7.17 3.39
N SER A 137 2.63 6.06 2.88
CA SER A 137 3.33 4.79 2.76
C SER A 137 3.25 4.20 1.36
N ILE A 138 4.22 3.34 1.06
CA ILE A 138 4.29 2.57 -0.18
C ILE A 138 4.43 1.10 0.19
N ILE A 139 3.51 0.29 -0.26
CA ILE A 139 3.49 -1.16 -0.05
C ILE A 139 3.69 -1.84 -1.40
N GLY A 140 4.74 -2.64 -1.50
CA GLY A 140 5.08 -3.42 -2.68
C GLY A 140 4.07 -4.50 -3.00
N GLU A 141 4.40 -5.38 -3.93
CA GLU A 141 3.56 -6.51 -4.31
C GLU A 141 3.66 -7.67 -3.31
N TRP A 142 2.59 -8.43 -3.19
CA TRP A 142 2.56 -9.64 -2.37
C TRP A 142 2.93 -9.42 -0.89
N CYS A 143 2.77 -8.20 -0.40
CA CYS A 143 2.97 -7.89 1.02
C CYS A 143 1.77 -8.30 1.87
N ASN A 144 2.02 -8.62 3.14
CA ASN A 144 0.95 -8.89 4.08
C ASN A 144 1.22 -8.23 5.43
N LEU A 145 0.41 -7.25 5.79
CA LEU A 145 0.45 -6.61 7.09
C LEU A 145 -0.52 -7.34 8.02
N GLY A 146 0.02 -7.90 9.11
CA GLY A 146 -0.77 -8.59 10.14
C GLY A 146 -1.78 -7.65 10.82
N ALA A 147 -2.75 -8.25 11.51
CA ALA A 147 -3.78 -7.49 12.22
C ALA A 147 -3.15 -6.48 13.19
N ASP A 148 -3.76 -5.30 13.26
CA ASP A 148 -3.29 -4.19 14.08
C ASP A 148 -1.84 -3.76 13.83
N THR A 149 -1.36 -3.93 12.59
CA THR A 149 -0.09 -3.31 12.17
C THR A 149 -0.30 -1.81 12.04
N ASN A 150 0.47 -1.04 12.80
CA ASN A 150 0.45 0.40 12.83
C ASN A 150 1.76 1.00 12.32
N THR A 151 1.68 2.13 11.64
CA THR A 151 2.84 2.84 11.12
C THR A 151 2.79 4.31 11.52
N SER A 152 3.75 4.75 12.32
CA SER A 152 3.93 6.18 12.56
C SER A 152 4.38 6.88 11.28
N ASN A 153 3.73 8.00 10.93
CA ASN A 153 4.14 8.83 9.79
C ASN A 153 4.60 10.23 10.19
N LEU A 154 4.48 10.62 11.45
CA LEU A 154 4.85 11.91 12.00
C LEU A 154 5.65 11.71 13.29
N LYS A 155 6.76 12.43 13.45
CA LYS A 155 7.52 12.42 14.69
C LYS A 155 6.82 13.23 15.78
N ASN A 156 6.95 12.81 17.04
CA ASN A 156 6.37 13.52 18.19
C ASN A 156 6.87 14.96 18.35
N ASN A 157 8.08 15.26 17.88
CA ASN A 157 8.66 16.59 17.92
C ASN A 157 8.43 17.42 16.64
N TYR A 158 7.60 16.91 15.70
CA TYR A 158 7.24 17.56 14.44
C TYR A 158 8.43 17.91 13.52
N SER A 159 9.63 17.40 13.77
CA SER A 159 10.79 17.62 12.91
C SER A 159 10.71 16.76 11.65
N ASN A 160 11.43 17.20 10.60
CA ASN A 160 11.55 16.43 9.37
C ASN A 160 12.11 15.02 9.65
N VAL A 161 11.66 14.07 8.89
CA VAL A 161 12.03 12.67 9.05
C VAL A 161 13.36 12.37 8.37
N LYS A 162 14.03 11.31 8.84
CA LYS A 162 15.16 10.69 8.17
C LYS A 162 14.75 9.31 7.71
N THR A 163 15.24 8.90 6.55
CA THR A 163 14.96 7.56 5.98
C THR A 163 16.24 6.95 5.43
N TYR A 164 16.30 5.63 5.35
CA TYR A 164 17.42 4.94 4.74
C TYR A 164 17.48 5.18 3.23
N SER A 165 18.67 5.40 2.70
CA SER A 165 18.97 5.55 1.28
C SER A 165 19.80 4.37 0.79
N TYR A 166 19.28 3.62 -0.19
CA TYR A 166 20.04 2.54 -0.84
C TYR A 166 21.28 3.05 -1.58
N LYS A 167 21.23 4.28 -2.11
CA LYS A 167 22.35 4.89 -2.84
C LYS A 167 23.54 5.19 -1.93
N SER A 168 23.30 5.79 -0.77
CA SER A 168 24.36 6.15 0.20
C SER A 168 24.58 5.07 1.26
N LYS A 169 23.70 4.08 1.37
CA LYS A 169 23.68 3.03 2.41
C LYS A 169 23.64 3.60 3.85
N THR A 170 23.06 4.78 4.01
CA THR A 170 22.93 5.50 5.29
C THR A 170 21.56 6.14 5.42
N GLU A 171 21.22 6.60 6.62
CA GLU A 171 20.09 7.49 6.81
C GLU A 171 20.38 8.87 6.21
N ILE A 172 19.45 9.38 5.39
CA ILE A 172 19.46 10.72 4.83
C ILE A 172 18.32 11.55 5.42
N LYS A 173 18.53 12.86 5.52
CA LYS A 173 17.46 13.81 5.84
C LYS A 173 16.54 13.94 4.64
N THR A 174 15.25 14.04 4.91
CA THR A 174 14.24 14.42 3.93
C THR A 174 13.70 15.80 4.30
N ASP A 175 13.11 16.50 3.35
CA ASP A 175 12.41 17.75 3.64
C ASP A 175 10.95 17.52 4.05
N LEU A 176 10.63 16.27 4.43
CA LEU A 176 9.27 15.82 4.78
C LEU A 176 9.06 15.76 6.27
N GLN A 177 7.92 16.29 6.70
CA GLN A 177 7.41 16.10 8.05
C GLN A 177 6.64 14.78 8.17
N PHE A 178 5.95 14.34 7.09
CA PHE A 178 5.16 13.13 7.04
C PHE A 178 5.76 12.10 6.10
N MET A 179 6.16 10.96 6.64
CA MET A 179 6.61 9.79 5.90
C MET A 179 6.43 8.53 6.75
N GLY A 180 5.70 7.57 6.23
CA GLY A 180 5.43 6.28 6.87
C GLY A 180 6.35 5.17 6.37
N LEU A 181 5.75 4.05 6.01
CA LEU A 181 6.43 2.82 5.64
C LEU A 181 6.72 2.73 4.13
N CYS A 182 7.92 2.30 3.78
CA CYS A 182 8.23 1.80 2.45
C CYS A 182 8.57 0.31 2.59
N MET A 183 7.69 -0.57 2.10
CA MET A 183 7.81 -2.02 2.23
C MET A 183 8.02 -2.65 0.86
N GLY A 184 9.12 -3.38 0.72
CA GLY A 184 9.46 -4.13 -0.49
C GLY A 184 8.61 -5.39 -0.65
N ASP A 185 8.56 -5.89 -1.87
CA ASP A 185 7.73 -7.00 -2.29
C ASP A 185 7.89 -8.25 -1.42
N TYR A 186 6.84 -9.04 -1.31
CA TYR A 186 6.80 -10.31 -0.55
C TYR A 186 7.07 -10.19 0.95
N SER A 187 7.16 -8.97 1.49
CA SER A 187 7.44 -8.76 2.91
C SER A 187 6.17 -8.85 3.77
N LYS A 188 6.35 -9.25 5.02
CA LYS A 188 5.24 -9.50 5.94
C LYS A 188 5.51 -8.88 7.30
N SER A 189 4.47 -8.38 7.95
CA SER A 189 4.50 -8.08 9.38
C SER A 189 3.61 -9.04 10.18
N GLY A 190 4.04 -9.35 11.39
CA GLY A 190 3.21 -10.05 12.37
C GLY A 190 2.06 -9.17 12.86
N ILE A 191 1.16 -9.75 13.66
CA ILE A 191 0.11 -8.99 14.35
C ILE A 191 0.73 -7.98 15.33
N ASN A 192 0.06 -6.85 15.56
CA ASN A 192 0.49 -5.78 16.49
C ASN A 192 1.88 -5.21 16.19
N THR A 193 2.37 -5.28 14.96
CA THR A 193 3.67 -4.70 14.59
C THR A 193 3.56 -3.17 14.56
N MET A 194 4.52 -2.48 15.21
CA MET A 194 4.60 -1.03 15.28
C MET A 194 5.78 -0.53 14.46
N PHE A 195 5.54 -0.03 13.25
CA PHE A 195 6.61 0.60 12.47
C PHE A 195 6.81 2.06 12.84
N ASN A 196 8.08 2.47 12.93
CA ASN A 196 8.44 3.86 13.19
C ASN A 196 8.32 4.70 11.90
N THR A 197 8.34 6.04 12.05
CA THR A 197 8.35 6.99 10.92
C THR A 197 9.46 6.67 9.93
N ALA A 198 9.12 6.70 8.63
CA ALA A 198 10.04 6.53 7.52
C ALA A 198 10.82 5.20 7.54
N SER A 199 10.19 4.14 8.06
CA SER A 199 10.75 2.79 8.02
C SER A 199 10.88 2.28 6.59
N VAL A 200 11.96 1.53 6.32
CA VAL A 200 12.25 0.91 5.03
C VAL A 200 12.49 -0.57 5.25
N ILE A 201 11.62 -1.38 4.67
CA ILE A 201 11.67 -2.83 4.75
C ILE A 201 12.02 -3.35 3.36
N GLY A 202 13.07 -4.14 3.27
CA GLY A 202 13.52 -4.76 2.03
C GLY A 202 12.58 -5.86 1.53
N VAL A 203 12.92 -6.45 0.40
CA VAL A 203 12.14 -7.52 -0.25
C VAL A 203 12.18 -8.80 0.58
N SER A 204 11.07 -9.55 0.60
CA SER A 204 10.97 -10.87 1.25
C SER A 204 11.41 -10.89 2.73
N SER A 205 11.10 -9.83 3.46
CA SER A 205 11.42 -9.71 4.89
C SER A 205 10.21 -10.01 5.76
N ASN A 206 10.43 -10.73 6.87
CA ASN A 206 9.39 -11.08 7.84
C ASN A 206 9.69 -10.35 9.15
N VAL A 207 8.78 -9.49 9.58
CA VAL A 207 8.96 -8.62 10.76
C VAL A 207 7.92 -8.94 11.82
N PHE A 208 8.37 -9.38 12.98
CA PHE A 208 7.50 -9.70 14.11
C PHE A 208 8.21 -9.46 15.45
N GLY A 209 7.51 -9.68 16.56
CA GLY A 209 8.03 -9.44 17.89
C GLY A 209 7.47 -8.17 18.53
N SER A 210 7.85 -7.89 19.75
CA SER A 210 7.37 -6.74 20.53
C SER A 210 8.25 -5.51 20.34
N GLY A 211 7.67 -4.32 20.50
CA GLY A 211 8.38 -3.05 20.37
C GLY A 211 8.52 -2.56 18.93
N PHE A 212 9.33 -1.54 18.74
CA PHE A 212 9.61 -0.98 17.42
C PHE A 212 10.79 -1.72 16.77
N PRO A 213 10.61 -2.31 15.60
CA PRO A 213 11.74 -2.86 14.85
C PRO A 213 12.67 -1.74 14.37
N ALA A 214 13.86 -2.13 13.88
CA ALA A 214 14.78 -1.19 13.25
C ALA A 214 14.11 -0.47 12.08
N LYS A 215 14.44 0.80 11.87
CA LYS A 215 13.88 1.62 10.78
C LYS A 215 14.28 1.14 9.39
N TYR A 216 15.42 0.51 9.26
CA TYR A 216 15.85 -0.16 8.05
C TYR A 216 16.03 -1.65 8.32
N ILE A 217 15.36 -2.45 7.52
CA ILE A 217 15.45 -3.90 7.52
C ILE A 217 15.88 -4.33 6.11
N PRO A 218 17.04 -4.96 5.96
CA PRO A 218 17.52 -5.46 4.66
C PRO A 218 16.58 -6.48 4.03
N SER A 219 16.69 -6.67 2.73
CA SER A 219 16.00 -7.76 2.02
C SER A 219 16.40 -9.12 2.59
N PHE A 220 15.48 -10.08 2.49
CA PHE A 220 15.68 -11.44 3.01
C PHE A 220 16.06 -11.47 4.49
N SER A 221 15.31 -10.73 5.30
CA SER A 221 15.48 -10.69 6.74
C SER A 221 14.36 -11.42 7.47
N TRP A 222 14.72 -12.11 8.55
CA TRP A 222 13.81 -12.62 9.55
C TRP A 222 14.05 -11.85 10.84
N VAL A 223 13.05 -11.05 11.24
CA VAL A 223 13.20 -10.10 12.35
C VAL A 223 12.31 -10.51 13.50
N ASN A 224 12.90 -10.69 14.67
CA ASN A 224 12.18 -10.88 15.92
C ASN A 224 12.58 -9.77 16.90
N ALA A 225 11.71 -8.78 17.06
CA ALA A 225 12.00 -7.57 17.83
C ALA A 225 13.25 -6.83 17.32
N LEU A 226 14.37 -6.96 18.01
CA LEU A 226 15.65 -6.31 17.64
C LEU A 226 16.62 -7.25 16.92
N ASP A 227 16.36 -8.56 16.94
CA ASP A 227 17.23 -9.54 16.30
C ASP A 227 16.89 -9.64 14.82
N ILE A 228 17.88 -9.39 13.98
CA ILE A 228 17.77 -9.51 12.52
C ILE A 228 18.69 -10.63 12.05
N VAL A 229 18.09 -11.68 11.51
CA VAL A 229 18.82 -12.80 10.92
C VAL A 229 18.46 -12.94 9.44
N SER A 230 19.33 -13.59 8.67
CA SER A 230 19.07 -13.84 7.25
C SER A 230 17.90 -14.80 7.08
N PHE A 231 16.98 -14.47 6.19
CA PHE A 231 15.92 -15.37 5.75
C PHE A 231 16.43 -16.17 4.55
N ASP A 232 16.41 -17.48 4.69
CA ASP A 232 16.90 -18.43 3.70
C ASP A 232 16.15 -18.27 2.36
N LEU A 233 16.91 -18.27 1.24
CA LEU A 233 16.38 -18.04 -0.10
C LEU A 233 15.37 -19.11 -0.53
N ASP A 234 15.64 -20.39 -0.26
CA ASP A 234 14.75 -21.48 -0.66
C ASP A 234 13.43 -21.40 0.12
N LYS A 235 13.50 -21.07 1.42
CA LYS A 235 12.31 -20.83 2.23
C LYS A 235 11.53 -19.60 1.77
N ALA A 236 12.21 -18.55 1.31
CA ALA A 236 11.57 -17.37 0.76
C ALA A 236 10.81 -17.69 -0.53
N ILE A 237 11.43 -18.45 -1.45
CA ILE A 237 10.81 -18.93 -2.69
C ILE A 237 9.60 -19.82 -2.40
N ILE A 238 9.74 -20.78 -1.49
CA ILE A 238 8.62 -21.64 -1.08
C ILE A 238 7.47 -20.81 -0.49
N SER A 239 7.78 -19.86 0.38
CA SER A 239 6.77 -18.98 0.99
C SER A 239 6.06 -18.11 -0.05
N ALA A 240 6.77 -17.58 -1.03
CA ALA A 240 6.20 -16.79 -2.12
C ALA A 240 5.29 -17.66 -2.99
N ASN A 241 5.74 -18.85 -3.42
CA ASN A 241 4.90 -19.79 -4.18
C ASN A 241 3.63 -20.19 -3.43
N ASN A 242 3.73 -20.53 -2.14
CA ASN A 242 2.56 -20.87 -1.33
C ASN A 242 1.53 -19.74 -1.24
N MET A 243 1.98 -18.49 -1.29
CA MET A 243 1.11 -17.33 -1.32
C MET A 243 0.47 -17.13 -2.71
N MET A 244 1.27 -17.28 -3.77
CA MET A 244 0.81 -17.07 -5.16
C MET A 244 -0.16 -18.17 -5.62
N THR A 245 0.06 -19.43 -5.24
CA THR A 245 -0.84 -20.56 -5.57
C THR A 245 -2.25 -20.37 -5.04
N ARG A 246 -2.45 -19.62 -3.94
CA ARG A 246 -3.79 -19.23 -3.45
C ARG A 246 -4.53 -18.29 -4.42
N ARG A 247 -3.82 -17.77 -5.41
CA ARG A 247 -4.34 -16.91 -6.48
C ARG A 247 -4.20 -17.56 -7.85
N ASN A 248 -3.92 -18.88 -7.91
CA ASN A 248 -3.64 -19.64 -9.13
C ASN A 248 -2.46 -19.07 -9.95
N LEU A 249 -1.45 -18.55 -9.24
CA LEU A 249 -0.21 -18.02 -9.81
C LEU A 249 0.99 -18.76 -9.21
N GLU A 250 2.12 -18.72 -9.91
CA GLU A 250 3.38 -19.32 -9.48
C GLU A 250 4.55 -18.40 -9.81
N LEU A 251 5.63 -18.47 -9.03
CA LEU A 251 6.88 -17.80 -9.35
C LEU A 251 7.46 -18.40 -10.63
N ASN A 252 7.67 -17.57 -11.64
CA ASN A 252 8.39 -17.96 -12.83
C ASN A 252 9.92 -17.97 -12.62
N GLN A 253 10.69 -18.38 -13.63
CA GLN A 253 12.15 -18.46 -13.51
C GLN A 253 12.78 -17.07 -13.33
N ILE A 254 12.24 -16.04 -13.99
CA ILE A 254 12.75 -14.65 -13.86
C ILE A 254 12.59 -14.16 -12.44
N ASP A 255 11.44 -14.41 -11.79
CA ASP A 255 11.20 -14.03 -10.39
C ASP A 255 12.22 -14.72 -9.46
N LYS A 256 12.51 -16.00 -9.68
CA LYS A 256 13.50 -16.75 -8.91
C LYS A 256 14.91 -16.20 -9.10
N ASP A 257 15.28 -15.81 -10.30
CA ASP A 257 16.57 -15.21 -10.63
C ASP A 257 16.72 -13.84 -9.94
N ILE A 258 15.66 -13.02 -9.93
CA ILE A 258 15.60 -11.75 -9.19
C ILE A 258 15.78 -12.01 -7.69
N PHE A 259 15.06 -12.98 -7.12
CA PHE A 259 15.21 -13.34 -5.70
C PHE A 259 16.63 -13.74 -5.37
N SER A 260 17.26 -14.61 -6.20
CA SER A 260 18.63 -15.04 -6.05
C SER A 260 19.61 -13.86 -6.09
N HIS A 261 19.43 -12.94 -7.04
CA HIS A 261 20.25 -11.74 -7.16
C HIS A 261 20.12 -10.84 -5.91
N LEU A 262 18.89 -10.52 -5.49
CA LEU A 262 18.65 -9.66 -4.34
C LEU A 262 19.16 -10.26 -3.03
N SER A 263 19.01 -11.58 -2.86
CA SER A 263 19.52 -12.29 -1.67
C SER A 263 21.05 -12.27 -1.60
N SER A 264 21.74 -12.35 -2.73
CA SER A 264 23.21 -12.33 -2.80
C SER A 264 23.79 -10.93 -2.58
N THR A 265 23.09 -9.88 -2.97
CA THR A 265 23.56 -8.50 -2.90
C THR A 265 23.37 -7.85 -1.53
N LYS A 266 22.61 -8.49 -0.62
CA LYS A 266 22.29 -7.97 0.73
C LYS A 266 21.83 -6.50 0.74
N ILE A 267 21.06 -6.15 -0.29
CA ILE A 267 20.45 -4.81 -0.45
C ILE A 267 19.21 -4.70 0.41
#